data_7ebd3a97be9d2b40be23c696042e8251
#
_entry.id   7ebd3a97be9d2b40be23c696042e8251
#
_cell.length_a   1.000
_cell.length_b   1.000
_cell.length_c   1.000
_cell.angle_alpha   90.00
_cell.angle_beta   90.00
_cell.angle_gamma   90.00
#
_symmetry.space_group_name_H-M   'P 1'
#
loop_
_entity.id
_entity.type
_entity.pdbx_description
1 polymer ?
#
loop_
_entity_poly.entity_id
_entity_poly.type
_entity_poly.pdbx_seq_one_letter_code
_entity_poly.pdbx_strand_id
1 'polypeptide(L)'
;EKPVLGGMAGDAIPAFRLTGDSLRRDIDAILKLGVRLHKDTPVDAALFDTLAEENDAVYIAVGAQESLPLGIPGEDAAGVLDQLSFLSAVRRCEPTGIGSHAVVIGAGNSAMDCARAARRLVGENGSVTIAYRRTRKEMPADIEEIEAALDEGVRIVELCAPEEVLADGGRVSGLRCRRMRLVPDPDGGRPRPVPTDETFTLGADTLIVSIGQRVKAGFLPDAMTLKADPHTSQTSLPNVFAGGDAVRGAATLINAVADGRHAAETILARLGLSAQAATATPSDERRPDLGGLRIRQATRVMGPALPERSPEDRLDF
;
A
#
# COMPACT_ATOMS: atom_id res chain seq x y z
N GLU A 1 -10.55 -8.01 -12.03
CA GLU A 1 -11.58 -6.98 -11.75
C GLU A 1 -11.05 -5.54 -11.82
N LYS A 2 -9.75 -5.34 -11.93
CA LYS A 2 -9.18 -4.01 -12.21
C LYS A 2 -9.05 -3.84 -13.73
N PRO A 3 -9.33 -2.64 -14.27
CA PRO A 3 -9.26 -2.40 -15.71
C PRO A 3 -7.83 -2.46 -16.27
N VAL A 4 -6.83 -2.39 -15.38
CA VAL A 4 -5.41 -2.38 -15.71
C VAL A 4 -4.68 -3.56 -15.10
N LEU A 5 -3.62 -4.02 -15.76
CA LEU A 5 -2.73 -5.04 -15.24
C LEU A 5 -1.74 -4.46 -14.21
N GLY A 6 -1.21 -5.32 -13.34
CA GLY A 6 -0.22 -4.93 -12.34
C GLY A 6 -0.80 -4.68 -10.95
N GLY A 7 -2.10 -4.93 -10.75
CA GLY A 7 -2.74 -4.77 -9.43
C GLY A 7 -2.57 -3.35 -8.88
N MET A 8 -2.16 -3.22 -7.61
CA MET A 8 -1.96 -1.92 -6.97
C MET A 8 -0.89 -1.06 -7.67
N ALA A 9 0.13 -1.66 -8.25
CA ALA A 9 1.16 -0.94 -9.01
C ALA A 9 0.59 -0.23 -10.25
N GLY A 10 -0.43 -0.82 -10.88
CA GLY A 10 -1.08 -0.24 -12.06
C GLY A 10 -2.26 0.66 -11.74
N ASP A 11 -2.94 0.44 -10.61
CA ASP A 11 -4.22 1.05 -10.30
C ASP A 11 -4.17 2.10 -9.17
N ALA A 12 -3.26 1.98 -8.20
CA ALA A 12 -3.26 2.85 -7.02
C ALA A 12 -1.95 3.59 -6.76
N ILE A 13 -0.78 3.00 -7.07
CA ILE A 13 0.49 3.71 -6.88
C ILE A 13 0.54 4.92 -7.82
N PRO A 14 0.75 6.15 -7.31
CA PRO A 14 0.75 7.36 -8.14
C PRO A 14 1.81 7.34 -9.23
N ALA A 15 1.54 8.03 -10.36
CA ALA A 15 2.43 8.07 -11.51
C ALA A 15 3.79 8.73 -11.21
N PHE A 16 3.84 9.66 -10.26
CA PHE A 16 5.08 10.28 -9.81
C PHE A 16 6.00 9.32 -9.04
N ARG A 17 5.49 8.18 -8.54
CA ARG A 17 6.30 7.11 -7.92
C ARG A 17 6.63 5.98 -8.88
N LEU A 18 5.67 5.57 -9.69
CA LEU A 18 5.85 4.47 -10.64
C LEU A 18 5.18 4.82 -11.97
N THR A 19 5.99 5.08 -12.98
CA THR A 19 5.49 5.41 -14.32
C THR A 19 4.77 4.23 -14.97
N GLY A 20 3.71 4.53 -15.72
CA GLY A 20 2.96 3.51 -16.45
C GLY A 20 3.81 2.74 -17.47
N ASP A 21 4.77 3.42 -18.12
CA ASP A 21 5.64 2.80 -19.13
C ASP A 21 6.63 1.80 -18.53
N SER A 22 7.16 2.07 -17.33
CA SER A 22 8.04 1.12 -16.64
C SER A 22 7.27 -0.15 -16.29
N LEU A 23 6.09 0.01 -15.68
CA LEU A 23 5.25 -1.13 -15.32
C LEU A 23 4.80 -1.94 -16.55
N ARG A 24 4.42 -1.26 -17.62
CA ARG A 24 4.00 -1.92 -18.87
C ARG A 24 5.10 -2.77 -19.47
N ARG A 25 6.34 -2.26 -19.51
CA ARG A 25 7.49 -3.04 -20.00
C ARG A 25 7.71 -4.34 -19.24
N ASP A 26 7.59 -4.29 -17.90
CA ASP A 26 7.76 -5.47 -17.06
C ASP A 26 6.61 -6.47 -17.27
N ILE A 27 5.36 -5.99 -17.34
CA ILE A 27 4.20 -6.84 -17.62
C ILE A 27 4.31 -7.48 -19.02
N ASP A 28 4.67 -6.72 -20.04
CA ASP A 28 4.85 -7.23 -21.39
C ASP A 28 5.95 -8.30 -21.46
N ALA A 29 7.03 -8.14 -20.69
CA ALA A 29 8.07 -9.15 -20.59
C ALA A 29 7.53 -10.47 -19.99
N ILE A 30 6.71 -10.38 -18.95
CA ILE A 30 6.07 -11.55 -18.31
C ILE A 30 5.09 -12.22 -19.29
N LEU A 31 4.25 -11.45 -19.98
CA LEU A 31 3.28 -12.01 -20.94
C LEU A 31 3.96 -12.72 -22.12
N LYS A 32 5.13 -12.25 -22.56
CA LYS A 32 5.93 -12.90 -23.61
C LYS A 32 6.44 -14.29 -23.22
N LEU A 33 6.43 -14.65 -21.93
CA LEU A 33 6.77 -16.00 -21.47
C LEU A 33 5.64 -17.03 -21.70
N GLY A 34 4.54 -16.64 -22.33
CA GLY A 34 3.41 -17.52 -22.65
C GLY A 34 2.31 -17.54 -21.57
N VAL A 35 2.31 -16.59 -20.67
CA VAL A 35 1.23 -16.44 -19.67
C VAL A 35 -0.09 -16.15 -20.39
N ARG A 36 -1.11 -16.98 -20.14
CA ARG A 36 -2.48 -16.74 -20.63
C ARG A 36 -3.22 -15.85 -19.63
N LEU A 37 -3.74 -14.75 -20.15
CA LEU A 37 -4.46 -13.75 -19.36
C LEU A 37 -5.97 -13.90 -19.59
N HIS A 38 -6.73 -14.11 -18.50
CA HIS A 38 -8.17 -14.08 -18.49
C HIS A 38 -8.66 -12.81 -17.79
N LYS A 39 -9.08 -11.81 -18.55
CA LYS A 39 -9.65 -10.56 -18.04
C LYS A 39 -11.15 -10.72 -17.83
N ASP A 40 -11.71 -9.84 -16.99
CA ASP A 40 -13.14 -9.78 -16.72
C ASP A 40 -13.75 -11.13 -16.28
N THR A 41 -12.92 -11.93 -15.60
CA THR A 41 -13.26 -13.27 -15.13
C THR A 41 -13.22 -13.27 -13.60
N PRO A 42 -14.32 -12.87 -12.93
CA PRO A 42 -14.38 -12.94 -11.47
C PRO A 42 -14.35 -14.40 -11.02
N VAL A 43 -13.49 -14.70 -10.07
CA VAL A 43 -13.41 -16.02 -9.46
C VAL A 43 -14.42 -16.07 -8.32
N ASP A 44 -15.42 -16.91 -8.48
CA ASP A 44 -16.35 -17.34 -7.42
C ASP A 44 -15.92 -18.71 -6.84
N ALA A 45 -16.67 -19.22 -5.89
CA ALA A 45 -16.33 -20.49 -5.24
C ALA A 45 -16.31 -21.66 -6.24
N ALA A 46 -17.27 -21.73 -7.16
CA ALA A 46 -17.35 -22.82 -8.15
C ALA A 46 -16.19 -22.82 -9.13
N LEU A 47 -15.82 -21.63 -9.63
CA LEU A 47 -14.65 -21.50 -10.50
C LEU A 47 -13.34 -21.76 -9.71
N PHE A 48 -13.26 -21.34 -8.45
CA PHE A 48 -12.10 -21.65 -7.61
C PHE A 48 -11.92 -23.16 -7.40
N ASP A 49 -12.98 -23.88 -7.11
CA ASP A 49 -12.96 -25.34 -6.98
C ASP A 49 -12.51 -26.01 -8.28
N THR A 50 -13.07 -25.61 -9.41
CA THR A 50 -12.63 -26.07 -10.74
C THR A 50 -11.13 -25.82 -10.99
N LEU A 51 -10.65 -24.61 -10.69
CA LEU A 51 -9.24 -24.28 -10.85
C LEU A 51 -8.33 -25.12 -9.95
N ALA A 52 -8.78 -25.41 -8.71
CA ALA A 52 -8.03 -26.24 -7.78
C ALA A 52 -8.00 -27.72 -8.21
N GLU A 53 -9.07 -28.23 -8.85
CA GLU A 53 -9.15 -29.61 -9.33
C GLU A 53 -8.39 -29.83 -10.65
N GLU A 54 -8.42 -28.86 -11.56
CA GLU A 54 -7.87 -29.02 -12.92
C GLU A 54 -6.40 -28.62 -13.05
N ASN A 55 -5.79 -28.01 -12.03
CA ASN A 55 -4.42 -27.53 -12.07
C ASN A 55 -3.53 -28.19 -11.02
N ASP A 56 -2.27 -28.42 -11.38
CA ASP A 56 -1.25 -28.97 -10.47
C ASP A 56 -0.98 -28.06 -9.27
N ALA A 57 -1.13 -26.74 -9.46
CA ALA A 57 -0.99 -25.75 -8.41
C ALA A 57 -1.81 -24.48 -8.73
N VAL A 58 -2.38 -23.88 -7.68
CA VAL A 58 -3.06 -22.57 -7.73
C VAL A 58 -2.33 -21.61 -6.79
N TYR A 59 -1.99 -20.42 -7.26
CA TYR A 59 -1.41 -19.37 -6.44
C TYR A 59 -2.35 -18.18 -6.28
N ILE A 60 -2.78 -17.91 -5.05
CA ILE A 60 -3.69 -16.82 -4.71
C ILE A 60 -2.87 -15.55 -4.45
N ALA A 61 -3.00 -14.56 -5.33
CA ALA A 61 -2.31 -13.28 -5.28
C ALA A 61 -3.27 -12.09 -5.40
N VAL A 62 -4.42 -12.17 -4.75
CA VAL A 62 -5.51 -11.17 -4.89
C VAL A 62 -5.22 -9.83 -4.20
N GLY A 63 -4.18 -9.77 -3.37
CA GLY A 63 -3.80 -8.57 -2.62
C GLY A 63 -4.82 -8.20 -1.52
N ALA A 64 -4.72 -6.97 -0.99
CA ALA A 64 -5.66 -6.39 -0.02
C ALA A 64 -6.44 -5.27 -0.71
N GLN A 65 -7.63 -5.58 -1.19
CA GLN A 65 -8.39 -4.73 -2.14
C GLN A 65 -9.54 -3.95 -1.48
N GLU A 66 -9.68 -3.99 -0.17
CA GLU A 66 -10.74 -3.30 0.56
C GLU A 66 -10.14 -2.37 1.61
N SER A 67 -10.50 -1.08 1.56
CA SER A 67 -10.08 -0.10 2.55
C SER A 67 -10.81 -0.34 3.88
N LEU A 68 -10.11 -0.11 4.98
CA LEU A 68 -10.73 -0.16 6.31
C LEU A 68 -11.49 1.14 6.59
N PRO A 69 -12.76 1.08 7.04
CA PRO A 69 -13.52 2.24 7.46
C PRO A 69 -12.99 2.81 8.79
N LEU A 70 -13.30 4.07 9.09
CA LEU A 70 -12.95 4.69 10.38
C LEU A 70 -13.79 4.12 11.53
N GLY A 71 -15.05 3.80 11.27
CA GLY A 71 -15.99 3.36 12.29
C GLY A 71 -16.42 4.47 13.24
N ILE A 72 -16.50 5.72 12.78
CA ILE A 72 -16.89 6.89 13.57
C ILE A 72 -18.17 7.54 13.03
N PRO A 73 -18.93 8.27 13.86
CA PRO A 73 -20.12 8.98 13.42
C PRO A 73 -19.82 9.95 12.26
N GLY A 74 -20.74 10.03 11.30
CA GLY A 74 -20.65 10.92 10.16
C GLY A 74 -19.76 10.43 9.01
N GLU A 75 -19.19 9.26 9.10
CA GLU A 75 -18.28 8.68 8.08
C GLU A 75 -18.94 8.51 6.69
N ASP A 76 -20.28 8.46 6.63
CA ASP A 76 -21.04 8.34 5.38
C ASP A 76 -21.27 9.69 4.67
N ALA A 77 -20.76 10.79 5.21
CA ALA A 77 -20.95 12.13 4.62
C ALA A 77 -20.24 12.22 3.26
N ALA A 78 -20.89 12.94 2.33
CA ALA A 78 -20.28 13.24 1.04
C ALA A 78 -18.99 14.06 1.23
N GLY A 79 -17.87 13.58 0.65
CA GLY A 79 -16.54 14.14 0.86
C GLY A 79 -15.64 13.25 1.74
N VAL A 80 -16.17 12.14 2.29
CA VAL A 80 -15.33 11.08 2.85
C VAL A 80 -14.97 10.11 1.73
N LEU A 81 -13.68 9.93 1.48
CA LEU A 81 -13.11 9.11 0.42
C LEU A 81 -12.27 7.99 1.04
N ASP A 82 -12.35 6.79 0.50
CA ASP A 82 -11.40 5.75 0.83
C ASP A 82 -10.13 5.89 -0.02
N GLN A 83 -8.99 5.47 0.52
CA GLN A 83 -7.69 5.62 -0.11
C GLN A 83 -7.59 4.93 -1.48
N LEU A 84 -8.18 3.72 -1.62
CA LEU A 84 -8.03 2.94 -2.84
C LEU A 84 -8.80 3.56 -3.99
N SER A 85 -10.07 3.94 -3.76
CA SER A 85 -10.89 4.63 -4.76
C SER A 85 -10.28 5.97 -5.14
N PHE A 86 -9.78 6.74 -4.16
CA PHE A 86 -9.11 8.01 -4.43
C PHE A 86 -7.87 7.84 -5.29
N LEU A 87 -6.92 6.99 -4.88
CA LEU A 87 -5.67 6.77 -5.63
C LEU A 87 -5.92 6.14 -7.00
N SER A 88 -6.91 5.26 -7.12
CA SER A 88 -7.34 4.68 -8.38
C SER A 88 -7.86 5.73 -9.35
N ALA A 89 -8.70 6.65 -8.89
CA ALA A 89 -9.20 7.77 -9.70
C ALA A 89 -8.06 8.70 -10.14
N VAL A 90 -7.14 9.04 -9.20
CA VAL A 90 -5.93 9.81 -9.52
C VAL A 90 -5.11 9.12 -10.61
N ARG A 91 -4.83 7.83 -10.44
CA ARG A 91 -4.01 7.05 -11.37
C ARG A 91 -4.61 6.98 -12.78
N ARG A 92 -5.93 6.98 -12.87
CA ARG A 92 -6.68 6.91 -14.12
C ARG A 92 -7.07 8.27 -14.69
N CYS A 93 -6.64 9.36 -14.04
CA CYS A 93 -7.04 10.72 -14.38
C CYS A 93 -8.57 10.91 -14.40
N GLU A 94 -9.27 10.23 -13.51
CA GLU A 94 -10.72 10.33 -13.31
C GLU A 94 -11.06 11.39 -12.24
N PRO A 95 -12.28 11.94 -12.22
CA PRO A 95 -12.68 12.85 -11.16
C PRO A 95 -12.61 12.22 -9.78
N THR A 96 -11.89 12.84 -8.85
CA THR A 96 -11.68 12.30 -7.50
C THR A 96 -12.72 12.76 -6.50
N GLY A 97 -13.45 13.84 -6.80
CA GLY A 97 -14.38 14.46 -5.85
C GLY A 97 -13.70 15.24 -4.71
N ILE A 98 -12.37 15.44 -4.80
CA ILE A 98 -11.62 16.21 -3.78
C ILE A 98 -12.01 17.70 -3.83
N GLY A 99 -12.14 18.33 -2.65
CA GLY A 99 -12.33 19.78 -2.51
C GLY A 99 -11.01 20.54 -2.36
N SER A 100 -11.04 21.65 -1.65
CA SER A 100 -9.87 22.52 -1.46
C SER A 100 -9.10 22.25 -0.17
N HIS A 101 -9.73 21.66 0.83
CA HIS A 101 -9.14 21.42 2.16
C HIS A 101 -9.26 19.96 2.55
N ALA A 102 -8.23 19.18 2.23
CA ALA A 102 -8.24 17.75 2.48
C ALA A 102 -7.53 17.39 3.79
N VAL A 103 -8.13 16.46 4.54
CA VAL A 103 -7.47 15.79 5.68
C VAL A 103 -7.30 14.32 5.35
N VAL A 104 -6.04 13.84 5.36
CA VAL A 104 -5.69 12.43 5.20
C VAL A 104 -5.53 11.81 6.59
N ILE A 105 -6.27 10.75 6.86
CA ILE A 105 -6.25 10.05 8.14
C ILE A 105 -5.41 8.80 8.00
N GLY A 106 -4.22 8.80 8.62
CA GLY A 106 -3.26 7.71 8.54
C GLY A 106 -1.82 8.19 8.42
N ALA A 107 -0.86 7.26 8.40
CA ALA A 107 0.56 7.62 8.39
C ALA A 107 1.47 6.55 7.76
N GLY A 108 0.92 5.63 6.98
CA GLY A 108 1.69 4.68 6.17
C GLY A 108 2.05 5.26 4.80
N ASN A 109 2.79 4.49 3.99
CA ASN A 109 3.15 4.89 2.63
C ASN A 109 1.93 5.25 1.78
N SER A 110 0.81 4.51 1.93
CA SER A 110 -0.45 4.87 1.23
C SER A 110 -1.01 6.22 1.66
N ALA A 111 -0.85 6.62 2.94
CA ALA A 111 -1.27 7.93 3.41
C ALA A 111 -0.39 9.05 2.82
N MET A 112 0.91 8.80 2.66
CA MET A 112 1.82 9.72 1.97
C MET A 112 1.44 9.85 0.48
N ASP A 113 1.16 8.74 -0.19
CA ASP A 113 0.67 8.75 -1.57
C ASP A 113 -0.63 9.54 -1.71
N CYS A 114 -1.61 9.34 -0.80
CA CYS A 114 -2.84 10.10 -0.78
C CYS A 114 -2.60 11.60 -0.55
N ALA A 115 -1.74 11.95 0.42
CA ALA A 115 -1.48 13.34 0.76
C ALA A 115 -0.76 14.08 -0.38
N ARG A 116 0.23 13.47 -0.98
CA ARG A 116 0.98 14.03 -2.11
C ARG A 116 0.13 14.14 -3.38
N ALA A 117 -0.71 13.13 -3.66
CA ALA A 117 -1.68 13.19 -4.74
C ALA A 117 -2.74 14.29 -4.49
N ALA A 118 -3.28 14.36 -3.27
CA ALA A 118 -4.22 15.41 -2.89
C ALA A 118 -3.62 16.81 -3.04
N ARG A 119 -2.35 17.00 -2.66
CA ARG A 119 -1.65 18.30 -2.76
C ARG A 119 -1.60 18.83 -4.19
N ARG A 120 -1.48 17.94 -5.18
CA ARG A 120 -1.51 18.30 -6.61
C ARG A 120 -2.89 18.71 -7.10
N LEU A 121 -3.95 18.29 -6.41
CA LEU A 121 -5.35 18.47 -6.84
C LEU A 121 -6.08 19.61 -6.15
N VAL A 122 -5.71 19.97 -4.92
CA VAL A 122 -6.42 21.01 -4.12
C VAL A 122 -6.19 22.45 -4.62
N GLY A 123 -5.29 22.65 -5.59
CA GLY A 123 -4.95 23.96 -6.13
C GLY A 123 -4.04 24.80 -5.21
N GLU A 124 -3.66 25.97 -5.67
CA GLU A 124 -2.69 26.86 -4.99
C GLU A 124 -3.15 27.31 -3.60
N ASN A 125 -4.41 27.67 -3.46
CA ASN A 125 -4.98 28.13 -2.19
C ASN A 125 -5.49 26.98 -1.30
N GLY A 126 -5.39 25.75 -1.77
CA GLY A 126 -5.82 24.58 -1.05
C GLY A 126 -4.82 24.12 0.00
N SER A 127 -5.28 23.26 0.90
CA SER A 127 -4.42 22.70 1.94
C SER A 127 -4.64 21.21 2.10
N VAL A 128 -3.54 20.51 2.43
CA VAL A 128 -3.59 19.09 2.78
C VAL A 128 -2.96 18.91 4.15
N THR A 129 -3.67 18.19 5.02
CA THR A 129 -3.23 17.90 6.39
C THR A 129 -3.31 16.40 6.64
N ILE A 130 -2.24 15.82 7.16
CA ILE A 130 -2.23 14.43 7.66
C ILE A 130 -2.61 14.47 9.14
N ALA A 131 -3.64 13.73 9.53
CA ALA A 131 -4.04 13.53 10.92
C ALA A 131 -3.51 12.18 11.42
N TYR A 132 -2.66 12.20 12.44
CA TYR A 132 -2.02 11.00 12.95
C TYR A 132 -2.08 10.88 14.48
N ARG A 133 -2.49 9.72 14.98
CA ARG A 133 -2.71 9.48 16.42
C ARG A 133 -1.43 9.33 17.27
N ARG A 134 -0.24 9.29 16.63
CA ARG A 134 1.09 9.29 17.30
C ARG A 134 1.91 10.47 16.83
N THR A 135 3.21 10.50 17.11
CA THR A 135 4.10 11.52 16.57
C THR A 135 4.75 11.04 15.27
N ARG A 136 5.40 11.97 14.58
CA ARG A 136 6.11 11.68 13.33
C ARG A 136 7.14 10.56 13.47
N LYS A 137 7.76 10.41 14.64
CA LYS A 137 8.73 9.36 14.91
C LYS A 137 8.14 7.94 14.80
N GLU A 138 6.86 7.81 15.10
CA GLU A 138 6.14 6.52 15.05
C GLU A 138 5.39 6.32 13.72
N MET A 139 5.57 7.18 12.72
CA MET A 139 4.98 6.96 11.39
C MET A 139 5.62 5.74 10.74
N PRO A 140 4.80 4.82 10.18
CA PRO A 140 5.31 3.62 9.50
C PRO A 140 5.72 3.88 8.05
N ALA A 141 5.46 5.08 7.52
CA ALA A 141 5.90 5.47 6.19
C ALA A 141 7.42 5.63 6.14
N ASP A 142 8.01 5.45 4.96
CA ASP A 142 9.41 5.70 4.71
C ASP A 142 9.73 7.18 4.96
N ILE A 143 10.90 7.44 5.55
CA ILE A 143 11.28 8.80 5.97
C ILE A 143 11.33 9.76 4.77
N GLU A 144 11.82 9.29 3.64
CA GLU A 144 11.91 10.04 2.39
C GLU A 144 10.52 10.47 1.88
N GLU A 145 9.50 9.63 2.07
CA GLU A 145 8.12 9.96 1.68
C GLU A 145 7.49 10.99 2.62
N ILE A 146 7.82 10.92 3.90
CA ILE A 146 7.36 11.92 4.89
C ILE A 146 8.01 13.28 4.58
N GLU A 147 9.31 13.29 4.32
CA GLU A 147 10.05 14.52 3.99
C GLU A 147 9.54 15.12 2.67
N ALA A 148 9.36 14.30 1.63
CA ALA A 148 8.79 14.75 0.37
C ALA A 148 7.38 15.34 0.51
N ALA A 149 6.53 14.77 1.36
CA ALA A 149 5.20 15.33 1.61
C ALA A 149 5.27 16.70 2.31
N LEU A 150 6.19 16.85 3.28
CA LEU A 150 6.41 18.12 3.97
C LEU A 150 6.97 19.19 3.02
N ASP A 151 7.94 18.83 2.17
CA ASP A 151 8.52 19.73 1.16
C ASP A 151 7.48 20.21 0.15
N GLU A 152 6.53 19.36 -0.20
CA GLU A 152 5.40 19.68 -1.07
C GLU A 152 4.30 20.51 -0.36
N GLY A 153 4.50 20.91 0.91
CA GLY A 153 3.61 21.77 1.67
C GLY A 153 2.46 21.04 2.39
N VAL A 154 2.52 19.73 2.52
CA VAL A 154 1.58 18.96 3.36
C VAL A 154 1.88 19.22 4.83
N ARG A 155 0.84 19.45 5.64
CA ARG A 155 0.97 19.62 7.09
C ARG A 155 0.71 18.31 7.81
N ILE A 156 1.38 18.07 8.93
CA ILE A 156 1.14 16.92 9.80
C ILE A 156 0.63 17.41 11.16
N VAL A 157 -0.54 16.92 11.57
CA VAL A 157 -1.10 17.12 12.92
C VAL A 157 -0.91 15.83 13.69
N GLU A 158 0.06 15.86 14.58
CA GLU A 158 0.42 14.76 15.44
C GLU A 158 -0.54 14.63 16.64
N LEU A 159 -0.56 13.44 17.28
CA LEU A 159 -1.36 13.15 18.47
C LEU A 159 -2.84 13.49 18.25
N CYS A 160 -3.34 13.18 17.08
CA CYS A 160 -4.67 13.51 16.58
C CYS A 160 -5.40 12.21 16.20
N ALA A 161 -6.41 11.83 16.98
CA ALA A 161 -7.27 10.69 16.68
C ALA A 161 -8.65 11.19 16.22
N PRO A 162 -9.18 10.74 15.08
CA PRO A 162 -10.52 11.11 14.62
C PRO A 162 -11.59 10.56 15.56
N GLU A 163 -12.62 11.34 15.85
CA GLU A 163 -13.77 10.98 16.69
C GLU A 163 -15.10 11.06 15.96
N GLU A 164 -15.26 12.08 15.12
CA GLU A 164 -16.51 12.32 14.41
C GLU A 164 -16.23 13.15 13.16
N VAL A 165 -16.86 12.79 12.07
CA VAL A 165 -16.93 13.61 10.86
C VAL A 165 -18.03 14.64 11.03
N LEU A 166 -17.67 15.92 10.97
CA LEU A 166 -18.61 17.01 11.01
C LEU A 166 -19.16 17.23 9.59
N ALA A 167 -20.47 17.31 9.48
CA ALA A 167 -21.12 17.53 8.19
C ALA A 167 -22.11 18.69 8.26
N ASP A 168 -22.17 19.46 7.18
CA ASP A 168 -23.20 20.47 6.93
C ASP A 168 -23.91 20.15 5.62
N GLY A 169 -25.22 20.07 5.65
CA GLY A 169 -26.02 19.65 4.49
C GLY A 169 -25.64 18.28 3.92
N GLY A 170 -25.14 17.36 4.76
CA GLY A 170 -24.71 16.02 4.33
C GLY A 170 -23.31 15.96 3.70
N ARG A 171 -22.56 17.07 3.69
CA ARG A 171 -21.19 17.14 3.17
C ARG A 171 -20.21 17.43 4.30
N VAL A 172 -18.99 16.90 4.17
CA VAL A 172 -17.91 17.16 5.13
C VAL A 172 -17.69 18.66 5.30
N SER A 173 -17.65 19.12 6.56
CA SER A 173 -17.29 20.48 6.96
C SER A 173 -16.11 20.51 7.93
N GLY A 174 -15.70 19.35 8.43
CA GLY A 174 -14.57 19.21 9.33
C GLY A 174 -14.44 17.82 9.93
N LEU A 175 -13.38 17.65 10.73
CA LEU A 175 -13.11 16.43 11.49
C LEU A 175 -12.91 16.79 12.96
N ARG A 176 -13.77 16.30 13.85
CA ARG A 176 -13.52 16.38 15.28
C ARG A 176 -12.52 15.33 15.70
N CYS A 177 -11.50 15.76 16.39
CA CYS A 177 -10.38 14.95 16.83
C CYS A 177 -10.21 14.99 18.34
N ARG A 178 -9.71 13.88 18.88
CA ARG A 178 -9.23 13.77 20.25
C ARG A 178 -7.74 13.97 20.28
N ARG A 179 -7.27 14.81 21.23
CA ARG A 179 -5.85 14.91 21.53
C ARG A 179 -5.38 13.62 22.19
N MET A 180 -4.28 13.10 21.71
CA MET A 180 -3.66 11.89 22.26
C MET A 180 -2.41 12.25 23.05
N ARG A 181 -2.00 11.38 23.96
CA ARG A 181 -0.66 11.35 24.54
C ARG A 181 -0.04 9.97 24.35
N LEU A 182 1.26 9.91 24.22
CA LEU A 182 1.96 8.64 24.12
C LEU A 182 2.35 8.14 25.50
N VAL A 183 2.14 6.84 25.74
CA VAL A 183 2.67 6.13 26.89
C VAL A 183 3.59 5.03 26.41
N PRO A 184 4.71 4.77 27.10
CA PRO A 184 5.60 3.66 26.78
C PRO A 184 4.83 2.35 26.71
N ASP A 185 5.22 1.49 25.77
CA ASP A 185 4.72 0.13 25.75
C ASP A 185 5.46 -0.69 26.82
N PRO A 186 4.77 -1.37 27.74
CA PRO A 186 5.40 -2.19 28.78
C PRO A 186 6.33 -3.27 28.20
N ASP A 187 6.02 -3.78 27.03
CA ASP A 187 6.77 -4.83 26.35
C ASP A 187 7.93 -4.30 25.48
N GLY A 188 8.27 -2.99 25.62
CA GLY A 188 9.34 -2.34 24.87
C GLY A 188 9.01 -2.09 23.39
N GLY A 189 7.75 -2.25 23.02
CA GLY A 189 7.24 -2.00 21.69
C GLY A 189 7.03 -0.52 21.39
N ARG A 190 6.27 -0.27 20.33
CA ARG A 190 5.94 1.08 19.86
C ARG A 190 5.01 1.78 20.85
N PRO A 191 5.28 3.05 21.25
CA PRO A 191 4.45 3.76 22.23
C PRO A 191 2.96 3.74 21.88
N ARG A 192 2.12 3.55 22.91
CA ARG A 192 0.67 3.45 22.72
C ARG A 192 0.01 4.83 22.83
N PRO A 193 -0.83 5.24 21.87
CA PRO A 193 -1.60 6.46 21.97
C PRO A 193 -2.77 6.25 22.97
N VAL A 194 -2.88 7.15 23.94
CA VAL A 194 -3.96 7.16 24.94
C VAL A 194 -4.70 8.48 24.81
N PRO A 195 -6.05 8.48 24.79
CA PRO A 195 -6.83 9.70 24.68
C PRO A 195 -6.65 10.60 25.91
N THR A 196 -6.74 11.90 25.68
CA THR A 196 -6.87 12.94 26.71
C THR A 196 -8.31 13.46 26.72
N ASP A 197 -8.63 14.39 27.61
CA ASP A 197 -9.96 15.04 27.66
C ASP A 197 -10.11 16.17 26.62
N GLU A 198 -9.02 16.56 25.96
CA GLU A 198 -9.00 17.64 24.98
C GLU A 198 -9.52 17.17 23.62
N THR A 199 -10.48 17.91 23.06
CA THR A 199 -10.95 17.75 21.68
C THR A 199 -10.69 19.03 20.88
N PHE A 200 -10.51 18.89 19.58
CA PHE A 200 -10.35 20.01 18.66
C PHE A 200 -10.88 19.64 17.28
N THR A 201 -11.05 20.63 16.41
CA THR A 201 -11.58 20.43 15.06
C THR A 201 -10.54 20.80 14.02
N LEU A 202 -10.39 19.96 13.02
CA LEU A 202 -9.72 20.26 11.76
C LEU A 202 -10.78 20.63 10.73
N GLY A 203 -10.72 21.85 10.18
CA GLY A 203 -11.57 22.25 9.07
C GLY A 203 -11.18 21.47 7.81
N ALA A 204 -12.15 20.89 7.13
CA ALA A 204 -11.95 20.14 5.91
C ALA A 204 -13.25 20.07 5.11
N ASP A 205 -13.15 20.01 3.80
CA ASP A 205 -14.24 19.67 2.89
C ASP A 205 -14.11 18.24 2.34
N THR A 206 -12.95 17.62 2.56
CA THR A 206 -12.64 16.28 2.12
C THR A 206 -11.82 15.52 3.17
N LEU A 207 -12.21 14.28 3.44
CA LEU A 207 -11.44 13.34 4.27
C LEU A 207 -11.01 12.15 3.42
N ILE A 208 -9.75 11.77 3.51
CA ILE A 208 -9.23 10.56 2.84
C ILE A 208 -8.80 9.57 3.91
N VAL A 209 -9.51 8.46 3.98
CA VAL A 209 -9.30 7.42 5.00
C VAL A 209 -8.20 6.45 4.55
N SER A 210 -7.06 6.48 5.23
CA SER A 210 -5.86 5.69 4.89
C SER A 210 -5.29 4.97 6.11
N ILE A 211 -6.14 4.19 6.80
CA ILE A 211 -5.80 3.49 8.05
C ILE A 211 -5.51 2.00 7.88
N GLY A 212 -5.47 1.53 6.66
CA GLY A 212 -5.16 0.16 6.30
C GLY A 212 -6.12 -0.43 5.28
N GLN A 213 -5.85 -1.69 4.95
CA GLN A 213 -6.56 -2.46 3.93
C GLN A 213 -6.77 -3.87 4.43
N ARG A 214 -7.78 -4.56 3.88
CA ARG A 214 -8.04 -5.98 4.14
C ARG A 214 -8.24 -6.75 2.85
N VAL A 215 -8.09 -8.05 2.98
CA VAL A 215 -8.30 -8.99 1.87
C VAL A 215 -9.80 -9.20 1.67
N LYS A 216 -10.24 -9.18 0.42
CA LYS A 216 -11.57 -9.61 0.01
C LYS A 216 -11.43 -10.89 -0.81
N ALA A 217 -11.72 -12.04 -0.20
CA ALA A 217 -11.57 -13.36 -0.80
C ALA A 217 -12.86 -14.17 -0.65
N GLY A 218 -14.00 -13.60 -1.09
CA GLY A 218 -15.33 -14.21 -0.99
C GLY A 218 -15.53 -15.49 -1.80
N PHE A 219 -14.53 -15.89 -2.58
CA PHE A 219 -14.50 -17.17 -3.29
C PHE A 219 -13.96 -18.33 -2.44
N LEU A 220 -13.36 -18.04 -1.28
CA LEU A 220 -12.90 -19.08 -0.36
C LEU A 220 -14.06 -19.58 0.51
N PRO A 221 -14.02 -20.84 0.96
CA PRO A 221 -14.99 -21.36 1.92
C PRO A 221 -15.09 -20.47 3.17
N ASP A 222 -16.29 -20.26 3.70
CA ASP A 222 -16.64 -19.31 4.77
C ASP A 222 -15.80 -19.40 6.06
N ALA A 223 -15.16 -20.50 6.32
CA ALA A 223 -14.31 -20.71 7.49
C ALA A 223 -12.82 -20.49 7.20
N MET A 224 -12.44 -20.17 5.97
CA MET A 224 -11.04 -20.11 5.57
C MET A 224 -10.50 -18.69 5.64
N THR A 225 -9.76 -18.39 6.71
CA THR A 225 -8.85 -17.25 6.68
C THR A 225 -7.68 -17.60 5.76
N LEU A 226 -7.40 -16.77 4.77
CA LEU A 226 -6.27 -16.99 3.86
C LEU A 226 -4.95 -16.89 4.63
N LYS A 227 -4.44 -18.04 5.05
CA LYS A 227 -3.14 -18.20 5.71
C LYS A 227 -2.28 -19.12 4.87
N ALA A 228 -1.00 -18.81 4.78
CA ALA A 228 -0.03 -19.65 4.13
C ALA A 228 1.15 -19.89 5.08
N ASP A 229 1.76 -21.06 4.95
CA ASP A 229 3.00 -21.38 5.65
C ASP A 229 4.11 -20.42 5.18
N PRO A 230 4.86 -19.78 6.08
CA PRO A 230 5.86 -18.78 5.70
C PRO A 230 7.06 -19.35 4.95
N HIS A 231 7.29 -20.67 5.02
CA HIS A 231 8.42 -21.35 4.38
C HIS A 231 8.06 -22.01 3.05
N THR A 232 6.78 -22.30 2.83
CA THR A 232 6.33 -23.03 1.65
C THR A 232 5.31 -22.27 0.82
N SER A 233 4.77 -21.16 1.36
CA SER A 233 3.63 -20.42 0.79
C SER A 233 2.35 -21.27 0.63
N GLN A 234 2.32 -22.52 1.13
CA GLN A 234 1.19 -23.41 1.00
C GLN A 234 0.09 -23.05 1.99
N THR A 235 -1.16 -23.11 1.51
CA THR A 235 -2.35 -22.94 2.36
C THR A 235 -2.76 -24.25 3.02
N SER A 236 -3.91 -24.28 3.70
CA SER A 236 -4.51 -25.52 4.21
C SER A 236 -4.97 -26.47 3.09
N LEU A 237 -5.09 -26.00 1.85
CA LEU A 237 -5.45 -26.84 0.70
C LEU A 237 -4.18 -27.40 0.03
N PRO A 238 -4.17 -28.69 -0.35
CA PRO A 238 -2.94 -29.37 -0.75
C PRO A 238 -2.19 -28.79 -1.94
N ASN A 239 -2.87 -28.25 -2.94
CA ASN A 239 -2.27 -27.68 -4.15
C ASN A 239 -2.48 -26.17 -4.29
N VAL A 240 -2.94 -25.53 -3.20
CA VAL A 240 -3.21 -24.07 -3.20
C VAL A 240 -2.16 -23.35 -2.36
N PHE A 241 -1.54 -22.37 -2.97
CA PHE A 241 -0.53 -21.49 -2.40
C PHE A 241 -1.02 -20.05 -2.36
N ALA A 242 -0.46 -19.24 -1.49
CA ALA A 242 -0.83 -17.83 -1.40
C ALA A 242 0.35 -16.96 -0.95
N GLY A 243 0.32 -15.68 -1.30
CA GLY A 243 1.36 -14.73 -0.86
C GLY A 243 0.99 -13.28 -1.16
N GLY A 244 1.97 -12.41 -0.97
CA GLY A 244 1.78 -10.96 -1.07
C GLY A 244 0.83 -10.42 -0.01
N ASP A 245 0.22 -9.28 -0.31
CA ASP A 245 -0.69 -8.61 0.62
C ASP A 245 -1.93 -9.44 0.97
N ALA A 246 -2.24 -10.46 0.17
CA ALA A 246 -3.33 -11.39 0.45
C ALA A 246 -3.10 -12.21 1.74
N VAL A 247 -1.85 -12.42 2.14
CA VAL A 247 -1.47 -13.22 3.33
C VAL A 247 -0.94 -12.32 4.45
N ARG A 248 -0.06 -11.39 4.11
CA ARG A 248 0.66 -10.57 5.12
C ARG A 248 -0.02 -9.23 5.44
N GLY A 249 -1.06 -8.85 4.69
CA GLY A 249 -1.62 -7.49 4.70
C GLY A 249 -0.81 -6.53 3.83
N ALA A 250 -1.26 -5.29 3.73
CA ALA A 250 -0.65 -4.28 2.89
C ALA A 250 0.84 -4.06 3.23
N ALA A 251 1.70 -4.26 2.22
CA ALA A 251 3.16 -4.18 2.34
C ALA A 251 3.76 -3.53 1.09
N THR A 252 5.03 -3.80 0.80
CA THR A 252 5.71 -3.25 -0.37
C THR A 252 5.58 -4.16 -1.59
N LEU A 253 5.64 -3.56 -2.78
CA LEU A 253 5.64 -4.31 -4.05
C LEU A 253 6.75 -5.37 -4.10
N ILE A 254 7.94 -5.05 -3.58
CA ILE A 254 9.07 -5.97 -3.59
C ILE A 254 8.82 -7.21 -2.73
N ASN A 255 8.08 -7.06 -1.63
CA ASN A 255 7.67 -8.19 -0.79
C ASN A 255 6.71 -9.12 -1.54
N ALA A 256 5.76 -8.57 -2.28
CA ALA A 256 4.83 -9.35 -3.09
C ALA A 256 5.56 -10.12 -4.22
N VAL A 257 6.55 -9.50 -4.86
CA VAL A 257 7.41 -10.15 -5.87
C VAL A 257 8.23 -11.28 -5.24
N ALA A 258 8.82 -11.04 -4.07
CA ALA A 258 9.60 -12.05 -3.34
C ALA A 258 8.73 -13.26 -2.94
N ASP A 259 7.51 -13.03 -2.47
CA ASP A 259 6.57 -14.10 -2.13
C ASP A 259 6.17 -14.93 -3.35
N GLY A 260 5.87 -14.27 -4.48
CA GLY A 260 5.54 -14.96 -5.73
C GLY A 260 6.71 -15.84 -6.24
N ARG A 261 7.94 -15.32 -6.15
CA ARG A 261 9.14 -16.09 -6.48
C ARG A 261 9.32 -17.31 -5.57
N HIS A 262 9.20 -17.10 -4.26
CA HIS A 262 9.34 -18.18 -3.28
C HIS A 262 8.29 -19.27 -3.48
N ALA A 263 7.02 -18.88 -3.70
CA ALA A 263 5.95 -19.83 -4.02
C ALA A 263 6.24 -20.62 -5.29
N ALA A 264 6.73 -19.97 -6.35
CA ALA A 264 7.09 -20.62 -7.60
C ALA A 264 8.22 -21.67 -7.40
N GLU A 265 9.26 -21.34 -6.62
CA GLU A 265 10.35 -22.27 -6.28
C GLU A 265 9.80 -23.49 -5.51
N THR A 266 8.90 -23.28 -4.55
CA THR A 266 8.25 -24.37 -3.80
C THR A 266 7.37 -25.25 -4.69
N ILE A 267 6.57 -24.65 -5.57
CA ILE A 267 5.70 -25.38 -6.51
C ILE A 267 6.56 -26.25 -7.44
N LEU A 268 7.62 -25.68 -8.02
CA LEU A 268 8.54 -26.42 -8.89
C LEU A 268 9.18 -27.62 -8.18
N ALA A 269 9.67 -27.42 -6.96
CA ALA A 269 10.25 -28.49 -6.16
C ALA A 269 9.23 -29.61 -5.89
N ARG A 270 7.98 -29.25 -5.57
CA ARG A 270 6.90 -30.21 -5.32
C ARG A 270 6.53 -31.02 -6.56
N LEU A 271 6.57 -30.40 -7.74
CA LEU A 271 6.28 -31.07 -9.02
C LEU A 271 7.47 -31.89 -9.54
N GLY A 272 8.59 -31.93 -8.81
CA GLY A 272 9.81 -32.60 -9.25
C GLY A 272 10.49 -31.88 -10.43
N LEU A 273 10.12 -30.63 -10.68
CA LEU A 273 10.70 -29.78 -11.69
C LEU A 273 11.81 -28.98 -11.04
N SER A 274 13.08 -29.29 -11.34
CA SER A 274 14.16 -28.39 -10.93
C SER A 274 13.95 -27.07 -11.65
N ALA A 275 13.91 -25.94 -10.89
CA ALA A 275 14.16 -24.67 -11.50
C ALA A 275 15.52 -24.82 -12.19
N GLN A 276 15.56 -24.90 -13.52
CA GLN A 276 16.77 -24.53 -14.23
C GLN A 276 16.94 -23.07 -13.85
N ALA A 277 17.77 -22.85 -12.83
CA ALA A 277 18.19 -21.54 -12.49
C ALA A 277 18.58 -20.90 -13.82
N ALA A 278 17.87 -19.87 -14.20
CA ALA A 278 18.49 -18.83 -14.99
C ALA A 278 19.61 -18.30 -14.06
N THR A 279 20.66 -19.10 -13.94
CA THR A 279 21.92 -18.71 -13.35
C THR A 279 22.57 -17.74 -14.34
N ALA A 280 22.06 -16.53 -14.39
CA ALA A 280 22.99 -15.45 -14.33
C ALA A 280 23.59 -15.52 -12.91
N THR A 281 24.36 -16.56 -12.62
CA THR A 281 25.38 -16.49 -11.60
C THR A 281 26.26 -15.34 -12.07
N PRO A 282 26.30 -14.22 -11.33
CA PRO A 282 27.44 -13.35 -11.45
C PRO A 282 28.60 -14.31 -11.20
N SER A 283 29.53 -14.43 -12.16
CA SER A 283 30.71 -15.26 -12.04
C SER A 283 31.24 -15.11 -10.60
N ASP A 284 31.61 -16.22 -9.96
CA ASP A 284 32.08 -16.30 -8.56
C ASP A 284 33.24 -15.31 -8.28
N GLU A 285 33.86 -14.77 -9.33
CA GLU A 285 34.90 -13.75 -9.31
C GLU A 285 34.46 -12.35 -8.82
N ARG A 286 33.15 -12.11 -8.59
CA ARG A 286 32.63 -10.80 -8.14
C ARG A 286 31.70 -10.86 -6.94
N ARG A 287 31.70 -11.89 -6.14
CA ARG A 287 31.07 -11.79 -4.81
C ARG A 287 31.87 -10.76 -4.02
N PRO A 288 31.32 -9.57 -3.73
CA PRO A 288 32.01 -8.64 -2.88
C PRO A 288 32.27 -9.32 -1.54
N ASP A 289 33.49 -9.25 -1.05
CA ASP A 289 33.82 -9.65 0.32
C ASP A 289 32.89 -8.90 1.29
N LEU A 290 31.80 -9.57 1.71
CA LEU A 290 30.81 -8.98 2.62
C LEU A 290 31.41 -8.57 3.95
N GLY A 291 32.53 -9.20 4.38
CA GLY A 291 33.30 -8.80 5.55
C GLY A 291 34.02 -7.47 5.32
N GLY A 292 34.71 -7.34 4.18
CA GLY A 292 35.36 -6.10 3.76
C GLY A 292 34.37 -4.96 3.47
N LEU A 293 33.18 -5.29 2.93
CA LEU A 293 32.09 -4.33 2.75
C LEU A 293 31.53 -3.81 4.09
N ARG A 294 31.32 -4.68 5.08
CA ARG A 294 30.88 -4.26 6.42
C ARG A 294 31.87 -3.32 7.09
N ILE A 295 33.15 -3.53 6.94
CA ILE A 295 34.20 -2.64 7.48
C ILE A 295 34.23 -1.32 6.72
N ARG A 296 34.03 -1.32 5.40
CA ARG A 296 33.98 -0.10 4.58
C ARG A 296 32.66 0.67 4.75
N GLN A 297 31.57 0.01 5.08
CA GLN A 297 30.27 0.64 5.38
C GLN A 297 30.20 1.28 6.77
N ALA A 298 31.19 1.06 7.65
CA ALA A 298 31.33 1.83 8.88
C ALA A 298 31.60 3.32 8.59
N THR A 299 32.10 3.65 7.40
CA THR A 299 32.09 5.01 6.87
C THR A 299 30.90 5.11 5.92
N ARG A 300 29.85 5.81 6.32
CA ARG A 300 28.67 6.06 5.50
C ARG A 300 29.10 6.84 4.26
N VAL A 301 29.41 6.14 3.18
CA VAL A 301 29.56 6.79 1.87
C VAL A 301 28.14 7.04 1.40
N MET A 302 27.68 8.27 1.54
CA MET A 302 26.45 8.73 0.91
C MET A 302 26.60 8.45 -0.59
N GLY A 303 25.66 7.71 -1.17
CA GLY A 303 25.60 7.55 -2.63
C GLY A 303 25.51 8.94 -3.30
N PRO A 304 25.83 9.06 -4.59
CA PRO A 304 25.63 10.31 -5.30
C PRO A 304 24.18 10.74 -5.11
N ALA A 305 23.97 11.99 -4.72
CA ALA A 305 22.65 12.57 -4.66
C ALA A 305 21.99 12.43 -6.04
N LEU A 306 20.92 11.71 -6.13
CA LEU A 306 20.13 11.68 -7.37
C LEU A 306 19.55 13.08 -7.58
N PRO A 307 19.59 13.62 -8.81
CA PRO A 307 18.99 14.93 -9.08
C PRO A 307 17.48 14.81 -8.83
N GLU A 308 16.99 15.51 -7.83
CA GLU A 308 15.57 15.62 -7.53
C GLU A 308 15.00 16.88 -8.18
N ARG A 309 13.75 16.81 -8.64
CA ARG A 309 13.02 18.01 -9.05
C ARG A 309 12.78 18.92 -7.85
N SER A 310 12.73 20.23 -8.08
CA SER A 310 12.32 21.16 -7.02
C SER A 310 10.94 20.81 -6.49
N PRO A 311 10.58 21.16 -5.23
CA PRO A 311 9.24 20.92 -4.70
C PRO A 311 8.13 21.49 -5.58
N GLU A 312 8.37 22.66 -6.22
CA GLU A 312 7.45 23.32 -7.14
C GLU A 312 7.25 22.48 -8.43
N ASP A 313 8.35 21.99 -9.02
CA ASP A 313 8.30 21.14 -10.22
C ASP A 313 7.70 19.75 -9.97
N ARG A 314 7.65 19.32 -8.70
CA ARG A 314 7.04 18.02 -8.31
C ARG A 314 5.51 18.08 -8.26
N LEU A 315 4.91 19.27 -8.24
CA LEU A 315 3.46 19.43 -8.17
C LEU A 315 2.77 19.26 -9.52
N ASP A 316 3.52 19.24 -10.62
CA ASP A 316 3.00 18.88 -11.94
C ASP A 316 2.81 17.34 -12.06
N PHE A 317 1.70 16.96 -12.71
CA PHE A 317 1.39 15.55 -13.02
C PHE A 317 2.08 15.09 -14.29
#